data_27a2ad7e6326d51785d44042ad7d3cba
#
_entry.id   27a2ad7e6326d51785d44042ad7d3cba
#
_cell.length_a   1.000
_cell.length_b   1.000
_cell.length_c   1.000
_cell.angle_alpha   90.00
_cell.angle_beta   90.00
_cell.angle_gamma   90.00
#
_symmetry.space_group_name_H-M   'P 1'
#
loop_
_entity.id
_entity.type
_entity.pdbx_description
1 polymer ?
#
loop_
_entity_poly.entity_id
_entity_poly.type
_entity_poly.pdbx_seq_one_letter_code
_entity_poly.pdbx_strand_id
1 'polypeptide(L)'
;MALQIDYNRDSLLPDFSIKTLNDRYMVEGETSPQDAFARAAVTFSDDEAMAQRIYEYASNLWFMFATPVLSNGGTTRGLPISCFLNYIPDSRGGITDHYTENAWLSSVGGGIGGYWGALRSVGSKTSHGSESTGVIPFMKVVDAEMLAFSQGVTRRGSYAAYLDISHPEIEEFLDVRKPTGGDINRKSINLHHAIIIPDAFMELIDRATREEGFNDDWDLIDPHSGEVKKTVSAKTLWVKLIQNRVETGEPYIMFGDTVNKNLPEFQKQLGLKVNQSNLCSEITLHTNDDRTAVCCLSSVNL
;
A
#
# COMPACT_ATOMS: atom_id res chain seq x y z
N MET A 1 -22.82 25.54 -9.51
CA MET A 1 -21.87 26.59 -9.10
C MET A 1 -21.19 27.11 -10.35
N ALA A 2 -21.15 28.43 -10.55
CA ALA A 2 -20.52 29.06 -11.71
C ALA A 2 -19.19 29.69 -11.28
N LEU A 3 -18.07 29.04 -11.61
CA LEU A 3 -16.74 29.56 -11.28
C LEU A 3 -16.26 30.59 -12.31
N GLN A 4 -15.43 31.52 -11.86
CA GLN A 4 -14.63 32.35 -12.73
C GLN A 4 -13.37 31.59 -13.14
N ILE A 5 -13.33 31.13 -14.39
CA ILE A 5 -12.22 30.33 -14.92
C ILE A 5 -11.28 31.25 -15.71
N ASP A 6 -9.99 31.22 -15.38
CA ASP A 6 -8.93 31.95 -16.08
C ASP A 6 -8.13 31.01 -17.00
N TYR A 7 -8.52 30.92 -18.25
CA TYR A 7 -7.87 30.07 -19.25
C TYR A 7 -6.43 30.49 -19.58
N ASN A 8 -6.03 31.76 -19.30
CA ASN A 8 -4.64 32.18 -19.50
C ASN A 8 -3.65 31.42 -18.63
N ARG A 9 -4.13 30.80 -17.54
CA ARG A 9 -3.29 29.99 -16.64
C ARG A 9 -2.81 28.67 -17.25
N ASP A 10 -3.34 28.26 -18.40
CA ASP A 10 -2.76 27.16 -19.18
C ASP A 10 -1.30 27.44 -19.55
N SER A 11 -0.92 28.71 -19.70
CA SER A 11 0.46 29.12 -19.96
C SER A 11 1.44 28.82 -18.80
N LEU A 12 0.94 28.55 -17.59
CA LEU A 12 1.76 28.12 -16.45
C LEU A 12 2.15 26.64 -16.53
N LEU A 13 1.45 25.87 -17.38
CA LEU A 13 1.69 24.44 -17.53
C LEU A 13 2.68 24.18 -18.67
N PRO A 14 3.71 23.35 -18.49
CA PRO A 14 4.56 22.91 -19.58
C PRO A 14 3.76 22.00 -20.55
N ASP A 15 4.17 21.92 -21.80
CA ASP A 15 3.53 21.14 -22.86
C ASP A 15 3.28 19.68 -22.45
N PHE A 16 4.24 19.07 -21.73
CA PHE A 16 4.10 17.72 -21.23
C PHE A 16 2.91 17.58 -20.26
N SER A 17 2.72 18.56 -19.38
CA SER A 17 1.61 18.56 -18.41
C SER A 17 0.27 18.76 -19.11
N ILE A 18 0.19 19.68 -20.08
CA ILE A 18 -1.02 19.90 -20.89
C ILE A 18 -1.39 18.61 -21.61
N LYS A 19 -0.42 17.97 -22.28
CA LYS A 19 -0.65 16.69 -22.97
C LYS A 19 -1.14 15.61 -22.01
N THR A 20 -0.51 15.47 -20.85
CA THR A 20 -0.88 14.46 -19.84
C THR A 20 -2.29 14.70 -19.30
N LEU A 21 -2.67 15.96 -19.04
CA LEU A 21 -4.01 16.31 -18.58
C LEU A 21 -5.06 15.98 -19.64
N ASN A 22 -4.80 16.35 -20.90
CA ASN A 22 -5.68 16.04 -22.02
C ASN A 22 -5.88 14.54 -22.21
N ASP A 23 -4.79 13.76 -22.18
CA ASP A 23 -4.81 12.33 -22.47
C ASP A 23 -5.49 11.49 -21.37
N ARG A 24 -5.45 11.94 -20.10
CA ARG A 24 -5.80 11.10 -18.97
C ARG A 24 -6.84 11.65 -18.00
N TYR A 25 -6.96 12.98 -17.88
CA TYR A 25 -7.73 13.62 -16.80
C TYR A 25 -8.98 14.32 -17.30
N MET A 26 -8.92 14.90 -18.48
CA MET A 26 -10.07 15.61 -19.05
C MET A 26 -11.19 14.65 -19.45
N VAL A 27 -12.39 15.18 -19.49
CA VAL A 27 -13.61 14.47 -19.92
C VAL A 27 -14.16 15.08 -21.18
N GLU A 28 -15.08 14.38 -21.83
CA GLU A 28 -15.76 14.89 -23.02
C GLU A 28 -16.42 16.24 -22.75
N GLY A 29 -16.17 17.23 -23.62
CA GLY A 29 -16.64 18.61 -23.49
C GLY A 29 -15.66 19.55 -22.80
N GLU A 30 -14.61 19.07 -22.14
CA GLU A 30 -13.53 19.91 -21.61
C GLU A 30 -12.52 20.24 -22.71
N THR A 31 -12.10 21.50 -22.78
CA THR A 31 -11.20 22.02 -23.83
C THR A 31 -9.85 22.50 -23.26
N SER A 32 -9.76 22.69 -21.97
CA SER A 32 -8.60 23.19 -21.24
C SER A 32 -8.39 22.45 -19.93
N PRO A 33 -7.14 22.27 -19.45
CA PRO A 33 -6.85 21.84 -18.10
C PRO A 33 -7.62 22.59 -17.01
N GLN A 34 -7.93 23.87 -17.26
CA GLN A 34 -8.70 24.69 -16.32
C GLN A 34 -10.14 24.18 -16.13
N ASP A 35 -10.73 23.58 -17.15
CA ASP A 35 -12.05 22.96 -17.05
C ASP A 35 -12.02 21.78 -16.09
N ALA A 36 -10.99 20.93 -16.18
CA ALA A 36 -10.79 19.79 -15.26
C ALA A 36 -10.56 20.24 -13.81
N PHE A 37 -9.75 21.29 -13.58
CA PHE A 37 -9.55 21.85 -12.26
C PHE A 37 -10.85 22.41 -11.68
N ALA A 38 -11.63 23.12 -12.49
CA ALA A 38 -12.92 23.70 -12.10
C ALA A 38 -13.94 22.58 -11.76
N ARG A 39 -14.04 21.54 -12.59
CA ARG A 39 -14.92 20.40 -12.34
C ARG A 39 -14.57 19.71 -11.00
N ALA A 40 -13.30 19.42 -10.75
CA ALA A 40 -12.87 18.80 -9.51
C ALA A 40 -13.17 19.71 -8.29
N ALA A 41 -12.88 21.00 -8.40
CA ALA A 41 -13.15 21.96 -7.33
C ALA A 41 -14.65 22.05 -6.99
N VAL A 42 -15.52 22.15 -8.00
CA VAL A 42 -16.98 22.18 -7.81
C VAL A 42 -17.51 20.89 -7.18
N THR A 43 -16.98 19.74 -7.61
CA THR A 43 -17.48 18.43 -7.15
C THR A 43 -17.32 18.21 -5.65
N PHE A 44 -16.22 18.71 -5.08
CA PHE A 44 -15.84 18.43 -3.68
C PHE A 44 -15.95 19.67 -2.78
N SER A 45 -16.76 20.65 -3.17
CA SER A 45 -16.98 21.86 -2.38
C SER A 45 -18.44 21.97 -1.96
N ASP A 46 -18.66 22.46 -0.75
CA ASP A 46 -20.00 22.67 -0.18
C ASP A 46 -20.66 23.92 -0.76
N ASP A 47 -19.88 24.93 -1.13
CA ASP A 47 -20.35 26.20 -1.66
C ASP A 47 -19.44 26.74 -2.79
N GLU A 48 -19.95 27.77 -3.48
CA GLU A 48 -19.27 28.40 -4.61
C GLU A 48 -17.98 29.14 -4.20
N ALA A 49 -17.95 29.71 -3.00
CA ALA A 49 -16.78 30.43 -2.51
C ALA A 49 -15.64 29.44 -2.20
N MET A 50 -15.96 28.28 -1.64
CA MET A 50 -14.98 27.18 -1.43
C MET A 50 -14.49 26.63 -2.76
N ALA A 51 -15.40 26.35 -3.70
CA ALA A 51 -15.05 25.87 -5.03
C ALA A 51 -14.12 26.84 -5.76
N GLN A 52 -14.41 28.14 -5.72
CA GLN A 52 -13.56 29.17 -6.34
C GLN A 52 -12.17 29.19 -5.69
N ARG A 53 -12.05 29.11 -4.35
CA ARG A 53 -10.75 29.08 -3.67
C ARG A 53 -9.93 27.86 -4.06
N ILE A 54 -10.54 26.67 -4.09
CA ILE A 54 -9.84 25.43 -4.48
C ILE A 54 -9.38 25.51 -5.93
N TYR A 55 -10.24 26.01 -6.84
CA TYR A 55 -9.86 26.26 -8.23
C TYR A 55 -8.67 27.22 -8.31
N GLU A 56 -8.72 28.36 -7.60
CA GLU A 56 -7.63 29.35 -7.58
C GLU A 56 -6.30 28.73 -7.15
N TYR A 57 -6.30 27.90 -6.11
CA TYR A 57 -5.07 27.25 -5.63
C TYR A 57 -4.53 26.23 -6.63
N ALA A 58 -5.40 25.43 -7.24
CA ALA A 58 -4.99 24.44 -8.24
C ALA A 58 -4.50 25.09 -9.53
N SER A 59 -5.23 26.07 -10.04
CA SER A 59 -4.94 26.78 -11.31
C SER A 59 -3.69 27.66 -11.23
N ASN A 60 -3.33 28.15 -10.05
CA ASN A 60 -2.05 28.84 -9.79
C ASN A 60 -0.88 27.88 -9.47
N LEU A 61 -1.09 26.58 -9.51
CA LEU A 61 -0.11 25.53 -9.22
C LEU A 61 0.43 25.56 -7.77
N TRP A 62 -0.32 26.14 -6.84
CA TRP A 62 0.04 26.11 -5.41
C TRP A 62 -0.34 24.79 -4.76
N PHE A 63 -1.31 24.12 -5.36
CA PHE A 63 -1.88 22.87 -4.91
C PHE A 63 -2.22 21.99 -6.12
N MET A 64 -2.08 20.66 -5.97
CA MET A 64 -2.51 19.72 -6.99
C MET A 64 -3.39 18.63 -6.36
N PHE A 65 -4.51 18.36 -6.98
CA PHE A 65 -5.38 17.24 -6.65
C PHE A 65 -4.66 15.90 -6.86
N ALA A 66 -5.00 14.91 -6.05
CA ALA A 66 -4.65 13.53 -6.37
C ALA A 66 -5.24 13.11 -7.72
N THR A 67 -4.55 12.19 -8.40
CA THR A 67 -5.01 11.64 -9.68
C THR A 67 -6.50 11.24 -9.67
N PRO A 68 -7.01 10.44 -8.70
CA PRO A 68 -8.42 10.05 -8.72
C PRO A 68 -9.38 11.20 -8.48
N VAL A 69 -9.00 12.19 -7.67
CA VAL A 69 -9.82 13.39 -7.44
C VAL A 69 -10.00 14.17 -8.74
N LEU A 70 -8.90 14.42 -9.45
CA LEU A 70 -8.94 15.20 -10.70
C LEU A 70 -9.56 14.41 -11.86
N SER A 71 -9.27 13.10 -11.99
CA SER A 71 -9.76 12.30 -13.11
C SER A 71 -11.20 11.83 -12.95
N ASN A 72 -11.62 11.57 -11.72
CA ASN A 72 -12.92 10.93 -11.44
C ASN A 72 -13.95 11.90 -10.84
N GLY A 73 -13.50 12.99 -10.20
CA GLY A 73 -14.40 13.98 -9.59
C GLY A 73 -15.42 14.51 -10.60
N GLY A 74 -16.70 14.48 -10.23
CA GLY A 74 -17.81 14.89 -11.11
C GLY A 74 -18.09 13.94 -12.26
N THR A 75 -17.56 12.74 -12.24
CA THR A 75 -17.74 11.71 -13.29
C THR A 75 -18.19 10.37 -12.71
N THR A 76 -18.52 9.43 -13.60
CA THR A 76 -18.82 8.02 -13.24
C THR A 76 -17.60 7.08 -13.39
N ARG A 77 -16.39 7.64 -13.59
CA ARG A 77 -15.18 6.85 -13.91
C ARG A 77 -14.64 6.03 -12.74
N GLY A 78 -14.96 6.40 -11.50
CA GLY A 78 -14.45 5.72 -10.30
C GLY A 78 -14.54 6.57 -9.03
N LEU A 79 -13.86 6.12 -8.00
CA LEU A 79 -13.79 6.81 -6.71
C LEU A 79 -12.73 7.93 -6.70
N PRO A 80 -12.89 8.97 -5.86
CA PRO A 80 -11.88 10.00 -5.66
C PRO A 80 -10.72 9.56 -4.75
N ILE A 81 -10.71 8.30 -4.32
CA ILE A 81 -9.76 7.71 -3.38
C ILE A 81 -8.81 6.80 -4.13
N SER A 82 -7.52 6.88 -3.81
CA SER A 82 -6.47 6.13 -4.49
C SER A 82 -5.78 5.07 -3.64
N CYS A 83 -5.82 5.20 -2.32
CA CYS A 83 -5.03 4.38 -1.42
C CYS A 83 -5.90 3.70 -0.38
N PHE A 84 -5.70 2.39 -0.25
CA PHE A 84 -6.43 1.53 0.66
C PHE A 84 -5.44 0.67 1.45
N LEU A 85 -5.75 0.45 2.72
CA LEU A 85 -4.98 -0.41 3.61
C LEU A 85 -5.95 -1.39 4.24
N ASN A 86 -5.72 -2.68 4.09
CA ASN A 86 -6.59 -3.69 4.67
C ASN A 86 -5.80 -4.74 5.45
N TYR A 87 -6.49 -5.30 6.43
CA TYR A 87 -6.00 -6.35 7.33
C TYR A 87 -6.62 -7.69 6.92
N ILE A 88 -5.86 -8.78 7.04
CA ILE A 88 -6.35 -10.11 6.67
C ILE A 88 -6.50 -10.93 7.95
N PRO A 89 -7.73 -11.19 8.44
CA PRO A 89 -7.96 -12.08 9.56
C PRO A 89 -7.53 -13.52 9.26
N ASP A 90 -6.96 -14.21 10.25
CA ASP A 90 -6.51 -15.59 10.12
C ASP A 90 -7.69 -16.56 10.12
N SER A 91 -8.54 -16.44 9.12
CA SER A 91 -9.70 -17.29 8.89
C SER A 91 -9.98 -17.46 7.41
N ARG A 92 -10.67 -18.55 7.05
CA ARG A 92 -11.07 -18.78 5.67
C ARG A 92 -12.02 -17.69 5.17
N GLY A 93 -12.94 -17.23 6.01
CA GLY A 93 -13.81 -16.09 5.71
C GLY A 93 -13.03 -14.83 5.45
N GLY A 94 -12.14 -14.43 6.38
CA GLY A 94 -11.33 -13.23 6.24
C GLY A 94 -10.45 -13.21 4.98
N ILE A 95 -9.86 -14.36 4.61
CA ILE A 95 -9.08 -14.47 3.36
C ILE A 95 -10.01 -14.31 2.13
N THR A 96 -11.20 -14.89 2.14
CA THR A 96 -12.15 -14.80 1.02
C THR A 96 -12.71 -13.38 0.88
N ASP A 97 -13.05 -12.75 2.01
CA ASP A 97 -13.54 -11.37 2.05
C ASP A 97 -12.47 -10.39 1.54
N HIS A 98 -11.20 -10.63 1.91
CA HIS A 98 -10.07 -9.87 1.41
C HIS A 98 -9.94 -9.92 -0.12
N TYR A 99 -10.10 -11.10 -0.74
CA TYR A 99 -10.11 -11.20 -2.20
C TYR A 99 -11.28 -10.40 -2.81
N THR A 100 -12.47 -10.56 -2.25
CA THR A 100 -13.65 -9.83 -2.74
C THR A 100 -13.45 -8.31 -2.65
N GLU A 101 -12.94 -7.81 -1.52
CA GLU A 101 -12.63 -6.40 -1.33
C GLU A 101 -11.59 -5.91 -2.35
N ASN A 102 -10.50 -6.65 -2.52
CA ASN A 102 -9.43 -6.29 -3.43
C ASN A 102 -9.88 -6.26 -4.90
N ALA A 103 -10.75 -7.19 -5.33
CA ALA A 103 -11.33 -7.19 -6.67
C ALA A 103 -12.06 -5.87 -6.97
N TRP A 104 -12.90 -5.42 -6.03
CA TRP A 104 -13.60 -4.13 -6.17
C TRP A 104 -12.64 -2.94 -6.15
N LEU A 105 -11.72 -2.87 -5.20
CA LEU A 105 -10.77 -1.78 -5.07
C LEU A 105 -9.83 -1.69 -6.29
N SER A 106 -9.37 -2.83 -6.80
CA SER A 106 -8.52 -2.89 -7.99
C SER A 106 -9.26 -2.42 -9.25
N SER A 107 -10.53 -2.82 -9.41
CA SER A 107 -11.35 -2.45 -10.58
C SER A 107 -11.53 -0.95 -10.74
N VAL A 108 -11.51 -0.19 -9.64
CA VAL A 108 -11.58 1.29 -9.64
C VAL A 108 -10.20 1.97 -9.61
N GLY A 109 -9.12 1.21 -9.79
CA GLY A 109 -7.75 1.74 -9.85
C GLY A 109 -7.11 1.98 -8.49
N GLY A 110 -7.57 1.32 -7.44
CA GLY A 110 -7.02 1.42 -6.08
C GLY A 110 -5.58 0.90 -5.96
N GLY A 111 -4.76 1.61 -5.18
CA GLY A 111 -3.49 1.11 -4.69
C GLY A 111 -3.68 0.54 -3.29
N ILE A 112 -3.39 -0.74 -3.08
CA ILE A 112 -3.76 -1.46 -1.88
C ILE A 112 -2.50 -1.91 -1.13
N GLY A 113 -2.47 -1.73 0.19
CA GLY A 113 -1.50 -2.34 1.10
C GLY A 113 -2.20 -3.31 2.03
N GLY A 114 -1.85 -4.60 1.96
CA GLY A 114 -2.46 -5.64 2.77
C GLY A 114 -1.50 -6.23 3.80
N TYR A 115 -1.98 -6.41 5.04
CA TYR A 115 -1.22 -6.99 6.13
C TYR A 115 -1.44 -8.50 6.24
N TRP A 116 -0.40 -9.27 5.97
CA TRP A 116 -0.40 -10.73 5.98
C TRP A 116 0.18 -11.34 7.26
N GLY A 117 0.78 -10.52 8.11
CA GLY A 117 1.48 -10.96 9.31
C GLY A 117 0.61 -11.59 10.40
N ALA A 118 -0.72 -11.51 10.28
CA ALA A 118 -1.64 -12.17 11.21
C ALA A 118 -1.93 -13.63 10.85
N LEU A 119 -1.65 -14.04 9.59
CA LEU A 119 -1.97 -15.40 9.14
C LEU A 119 -0.98 -16.41 9.68
N ARG A 120 -1.50 -17.58 10.09
CA ARG A 120 -0.69 -18.70 10.53
C ARG A 120 0.24 -19.21 9.43
N SER A 121 1.40 -19.67 9.84
CA SER A 121 2.43 -20.17 8.92
C SER A 121 2.09 -21.56 8.35
N VAL A 122 2.85 -21.95 7.33
CA VAL A 122 2.79 -23.30 6.75
C VAL A 122 2.97 -24.38 7.83
N GLY A 123 2.18 -25.45 7.75
CA GLY A 123 2.20 -26.58 8.69
C GLY A 123 1.47 -26.34 10.03
N SER A 124 1.03 -25.10 10.31
CA SER A 124 0.22 -24.82 11.50
C SER A 124 -1.15 -25.45 11.42
N LYS A 125 -1.66 -26.01 12.52
CA LYS A 125 -2.95 -26.75 12.53
C LYS A 125 -4.13 -25.80 12.30
N THR A 126 -5.09 -26.27 11.46
CA THR A 126 -6.38 -25.62 11.27
C THR A 126 -7.42 -26.17 12.24
N SER A 127 -8.56 -25.49 12.37
CA SER A 127 -9.68 -25.95 13.23
C SER A 127 -10.23 -27.33 12.85
N HIS A 128 -10.00 -27.78 11.63
CA HIS A 128 -10.42 -29.10 11.14
C HIS A 128 -9.32 -30.14 11.17
N GLY A 129 -8.17 -29.85 11.81
CA GLY A 129 -7.06 -30.78 11.97
C GLY A 129 -6.14 -30.95 10.76
N SER A 130 -6.43 -30.26 9.64
CA SER A 130 -5.49 -30.16 8.51
C SER A 130 -4.37 -29.17 8.80
N GLU A 131 -3.37 -29.11 7.92
CA GLU A 131 -2.26 -28.17 8.01
C GLU A 131 -2.48 -26.97 7.08
N SER A 132 -2.04 -25.80 7.54
CA SER A 132 -2.03 -24.58 6.72
C SER A 132 -1.02 -24.70 5.59
N THR A 133 -1.35 -24.17 4.43
CA THR A 133 -0.44 -24.02 3.30
C THR A 133 0.46 -22.79 3.41
N GLY A 134 0.27 -21.97 4.46
CA GLY A 134 0.98 -20.73 4.71
C GLY A 134 0.46 -19.54 3.91
N VAL A 135 1.13 -18.39 4.02
CA VAL A 135 0.73 -17.12 3.39
C VAL A 135 0.98 -17.06 1.88
N ILE A 136 2.06 -17.67 1.41
CA ILE A 136 2.55 -17.50 0.03
C ILE A 136 1.53 -17.96 -1.03
N PRO A 137 0.85 -19.11 -0.90
CA PRO A 137 -0.16 -19.55 -1.87
C PRO A 137 -1.37 -18.61 -1.94
N PHE A 138 -1.79 -18.04 -0.81
CA PHE A 138 -2.89 -17.07 -0.77
C PHE A 138 -2.51 -15.75 -1.44
N MET A 139 -1.28 -15.28 -1.24
CA MET A 139 -0.74 -14.11 -1.96
C MET A 139 -0.70 -14.32 -3.46
N LYS A 140 -0.44 -15.56 -3.93
CA LYS A 140 -0.46 -15.89 -5.36
C LYS A 140 -1.84 -15.67 -5.99
N VAL A 141 -2.91 -15.87 -5.25
CA VAL A 141 -4.27 -15.53 -5.71
C VAL A 141 -4.40 -14.04 -5.94
N VAL A 142 -3.95 -13.20 -4.98
CA VAL A 142 -3.97 -11.73 -5.13
C VAL A 142 -3.10 -11.28 -6.30
N ASP A 143 -1.95 -11.90 -6.53
CA ASP A 143 -1.09 -11.62 -7.69
C ASP A 143 -1.84 -11.76 -9.02
N ALA A 144 -2.61 -12.82 -9.18
CA ALA A 144 -3.43 -13.06 -10.36
C ALA A 144 -4.66 -12.15 -10.41
N GLU A 145 -5.28 -11.90 -9.27
CA GLU A 145 -6.44 -11.04 -9.12
C GLU A 145 -6.14 -9.60 -9.55
N MET A 146 -5.00 -9.04 -9.12
CA MET A 146 -4.59 -7.70 -9.50
C MET A 146 -4.43 -7.53 -11.00
N LEU A 147 -3.99 -8.56 -11.72
CA LEU A 147 -3.94 -8.54 -13.18
C LEU A 147 -5.34 -8.63 -13.80
N ALA A 148 -6.21 -9.49 -13.27
CA ALA A 148 -7.54 -9.73 -13.80
C ALA A 148 -8.45 -8.49 -13.65
N PHE A 149 -8.43 -7.84 -12.49
CA PHE A 149 -9.27 -6.68 -12.16
C PHE A 149 -8.63 -5.32 -12.41
N SER A 150 -7.50 -5.27 -13.12
CA SER A 150 -6.81 -4.02 -13.46
C SER A 150 -7.50 -3.28 -14.61
N GLN A 151 -8.71 -2.76 -14.38
CA GLN A 151 -9.59 -2.18 -15.41
C GLN A 151 -9.70 -0.64 -15.34
N GLY A 152 -9.02 0.01 -14.42
CA GLY A 152 -9.06 1.46 -14.28
C GLY A 152 -8.60 2.19 -15.55
N VAL A 153 -9.41 3.15 -16.03
CA VAL A 153 -9.13 3.90 -17.26
C VAL A 153 -7.86 4.74 -17.11
N THR A 154 -7.73 5.43 -15.98
CA THR A 154 -6.62 6.38 -15.72
C THR A 154 -5.49 5.71 -14.94
N ARG A 155 -5.82 4.79 -14.03
CA ARG A 155 -4.90 4.13 -13.12
C ARG A 155 -5.27 2.65 -12.99
N ARG A 156 -4.26 1.78 -13.05
CA ARG A 156 -4.43 0.34 -12.79
C ARG A 156 -4.36 0.08 -11.30
N GLY A 157 -5.13 -0.90 -10.82
CA GLY A 157 -5.00 -1.43 -9.48
C GLY A 157 -3.61 -2.06 -9.27
N SER A 158 -3.09 -1.94 -8.08
CA SER A 158 -1.82 -2.55 -7.70
C SER A 158 -1.79 -2.83 -6.20
N TYR A 159 -0.96 -3.77 -5.77
CA TYR A 159 -0.97 -4.30 -4.41
C TYR A 159 0.43 -4.44 -3.83
N ALA A 160 0.60 -4.09 -2.55
CA ALA A 160 1.79 -4.38 -1.76
C ALA A 160 1.43 -5.28 -0.57
N ALA A 161 2.08 -6.44 -0.47
CA ALA A 161 1.92 -7.36 0.65
C ALA A 161 2.92 -7.00 1.76
N TYR A 162 2.43 -6.88 3.00
CA TYR A 162 3.23 -6.58 4.19
C TYR A 162 3.35 -7.79 5.09
N LEU A 163 4.57 -8.15 5.48
CA LEU A 163 4.86 -9.27 6.37
C LEU A 163 5.90 -8.88 7.43
N ASP A 164 5.73 -9.38 8.65
CA ASP A 164 6.69 -9.17 9.73
C ASP A 164 7.97 -9.98 9.50
N ILE A 165 9.12 -9.40 9.83
CA ILE A 165 10.42 -10.08 9.71
C ILE A 165 10.55 -11.30 10.63
N SER A 166 9.69 -11.42 11.63
CA SER A 166 9.60 -12.58 12.51
C SER A 166 8.67 -13.68 12.03
N HIS A 167 7.99 -13.51 10.88
CA HIS A 167 7.09 -14.53 10.36
C HIS A 167 7.88 -15.75 9.84
N PRO A 168 7.41 -17.00 10.08
CA PRO A 168 8.14 -18.21 9.67
C PRO A 168 8.42 -18.33 8.16
N GLU A 169 7.60 -17.73 7.32
CA GLU A 169 7.77 -17.75 5.85
C GLU A 169 8.57 -16.55 5.32
N ILE A 170 9.22 -15.76 6.18
CA ILE A 170 9.93 -14.55 5.76
C ILE A 170 11.02 -14.79 4.72
N GLU A 171 11.77 -15.90 4.84
CA GLU A 171 12.86 -16.21 3.91
C GLU A 171 12.33 -16.49 2.48
N GLU A 172 11.17 -17.13 2.37
CA GLU A 172 10.50 -17.38 1.09
C GLU A 172 9.82 -16.11 0.57
N PHE A 173 9.21 -15.34 1.46
CA PHE A 173 8.58 -14.06 1.13
C PHE A 173 9.58 -13.05 0.56
N LEU A 174 10.81 -13.02 1.05
CA LEU A 174 11.88 -12.19 0.47
C LEU A 174 12.15 -12.53 -1.00
N ASP A 175 12.01 -13.80 -1.39
CA ASP A 175 12.27 -14.27 -2.75
C ASP A 175 11.02 -14.34 -3.63
N VAL A 176 9.86 -13.89 -3.15
CA VAL A 176 8.56 -14.06 -3.82
C VAL A 176 8.52 -13.43 -5.22
N ARG A 177 9.25 -12.34 -5.44
CA ARG A 177 9.34 -11.63 -6.72
C ARG A 177 10.48 -12.11 -7.64
N LYS A 178 11.36 -12.96 -7.18
CA LYS A 178 12.43 -13.49 -8.03
C LYS A 178 11.82 -14.48 -9.04
N PRO A 179 11.95 -14.22 -10.35
CA PRO A 179 11.32 -15.06 -11.39
C PRO A 179 12.00 -16.42 -11.55
N THR A 180 13.21 -16.56 -11.00
CA THR A 180 14.05 -17.77 -11.12
C THR A 180 14.19 -18.47 -9.78
N GLY A 181 14.34 -19.79 -9.81
CA GLY A 181 14.52 -20.64 -8.64
C GLY A 181 13.22 -20.94 -7.87
N GLY A 182 13.08 -22.16 -7.40
CA GLY A 182 11.92 -22.62 -6.64
C GLY A 182 10.67 -22.90 -7.47
N ASP A 183 9.56 -23.14 -6.76
CA ASP A 183 8.25 -23.40 -7.38
C ASP A 183 7.60 -22.10 -7.88
N ILE A 184 7.28 -22.02 -9.15
CA ILE A 184 6.62 -20.87 -9.79
C ILE A 184 5.23 -20.59 -9.17
N ASN A 185 4.54 -21.59 -8.64
CA ASN A 185 3.26 -21.43 -7.98
C ASN A 185 3.38 -20.71 -6.63
N ARG A 186 4.59 -20.60 -6.10
CA ARG A 186 4.92 -19.86 -4.87
C ARG A 186 5.63 -18.53 -5.16
N LYS A 187 5.49 -18.00 -6.38
CA LYS A 187 6.03 -16.70 -6.81
C LYS A 187 4.89 -15.74 -7.15
N SER A 188 5.06 -14.46 -6.76
CA SER A 188 4.12 -13.37 -7.00
C SER A 188 4.88 -12.19 -7.59
N ILE A 189 5.14 -12.25 -8.89
CA ILE A 189 6.03 -11.31 -9.59
C ILE A 189 5.37 -9.96 -9.91
N ASN A 190 4.04 -9.87 -9.83
CA ASN A 190 3.27 -8.66 -10.13
C ASN A 190 2.94 -7.87 -8.87
N LEU A 191 3.01 -8.47 -7.69
CA LEU A 191 2.81 -7.79 -6.42
C LEU A 191 4.09 -7.08 -5.98
N HIS A 192 3.92 -5.94 -5.32
CA HIS A 192 4.95 -5.36 -4.47
C HIS A 192 4.93 -6.05 -3.10
N HIS A 193 6.04 -6.00 -2.38
CA HIS A 193 6.10 -6.55 -1.04
C HIS A 193 6.92 -5.68 -0.09
N ALA A 194 6.63 -5.81 1.20
CA ALA A 194 7.22 -4.98 2.25
C ALA A 194 7.48 -5.80 3.51
N ILE A 195 8.55 -5.47 4.20
CA ILE A 195 8.93 -6.10 5.47
C ILE A 195 8.72 -5.11 6.61
N ILE A 196 8.06 -5.56 7.67
CA ILE A 196 7.90 -4.79 8.90
C ILE A 196 8.99 -5.23 9.87
N ILE A 197 9.79 -4.27 10.29
CA ILE A 197 10.98 -4.50 11.12
C ILE A 197 10.79 -3.83 12.48
N PRO A 198 10.84 -4.57 13.60
CA PRO A 198 10.85 -4.00 14.95
C PRO A 198 12.24 -3.48 15.33
N ASP A 199 12.28 -2.58 16.30
CA ASP A 199 13.54 -2.02 16.84
C ASP A 199 14.46 -3.13 17.36
N ALA A 200 13.93 -4.14 18.04
CA ALA A 200 14.70 -5.28 18.58
C ALA A 200 15.52 -6.02 17.51
N PHE A 201 14.98 -6.17 16.27
CA PHE A 201 15.75 -6.76 15.17
C PHE A 201 16.94 -5.89 14.77
N MET A 202 16.73 -4.57 14.69
CA MET A 202 17.80 -3.63 14.32
C MET A 202 18.86 -3.51 15.42
N GLU A 203 18.48 -3.62 16.69
CA GLU A 203 19.41 -3.68 17.83
C GLU A 203 20.32 -4.93 17.75
N LEU A 204 19.76 -6.09 17.37
CA LEU A 204 20.57 -7.29 17.12
C LEU A 204 21.57 -7.08 15.99
N ILE A 205 21.15 -6.47 14.88
CA ILE A 205 22.05 -6.16 13.76
C ILE A 205 23.17 -5.22 14.18
N ASP A 206 22.86 -4.16 14.91
CA ASP A 206 23.85 -3.19 15.39
C ASP A 206 24.89 -3.88 16.29
N ARG A 207 24.43 -4.68 17.26
CA ARG A 207 25.31 -5.43 18.15
C ARG A 207 26.14 -6.48 17.42
N ALA A 208 25.52 -7.28 16.54
CA ALA A 208 26.22 -8.27 15.74
C ALA A 208 27.28 -7.67 14.78
N THR A 209 27.15 -6.39 14.49
CA THR A 209 28.13 -5.67 13.65
C THR A 209 29.30 -5.15 14.47
N ARG A 210 29.08 -4.75 15.73
CA ARG A 210 30.09 -4.16 16.61
C ARG A 210 30.81 -5.15 17.49
N GLU A 211 30.16 -6.23 17.87
CA GLU A 211 30.66 -7.21 18.85
C GLU A 211 31.01 -8.52 18.13
N GLU A 212 32.28 -8.87 18.03
CA GLU A 212 32.70 -10.14 17.42
C GLU A 212 32.20 -11.33 18.25
N GLY A 213 31.56 -12.31 17.59
CA GLY A 213 31.04 -13.50 18.25
C GLY A 213 29.70 -13.28 19.00
N PHE A 214 29.06 -12.10 18.83
CA PHE A 214 27.74 -11.88 19.40
C PHE A 214 26.71 -12.84 18.81
N ASN A 215 25.87 -13.42 19.65
CA ASN A 215 24.77 -14.28 19.24
C ASN A 215 23.63 -13.40 18.69
N ASP A 216 23.37 -13.50 17.39
CA ASP A 216 22.34 -12.76 16.67
C ASP A 216 21.11 -13.62 16.31
N ASP A 217 20.81 -14.62 17.13
CA ASP A 217 19.65 -15.47 16.96
C ASP A 217 18.35 -14.65 16.92
N TRP A 218 17.55 -14.88 15.88
CA TRP A 218 16.25 -14.29 15.67
C TRP A 218 15.21 -15.37 15.48
N ASP A 219 14.20 -15.38 16.34
CA ASP A 219 13.12 -16.36 16.29
C ASP A 219 12.06 -16.00 15.26
N LEU A 220 11.73 -16.98 14.43
CA LEU A 220 10.60 -16.94 13.51
C LEU A 220 9.40 -17.59 14.19
N ILE A 221 8.38 -16.77 14.48
CA ILE A 221 7.28 -17.11 15.38
C ILE A 221 5.98 -17.18 14.59
N ASP A 222 5.25 -18.29 14.73
CA ASP A 222 3.90 -18.42 14.16
C ASP A 222 2.95 -17.44 14.88
N PRO A 223 2.29 -16.51 14.15
CA PRO A 223 1.49 -15.46 14.79
C PRO A 223 0.22 -16.00 15.46
N HIS A 224 -0.27 -17.18 15.03
CA HIS A 224 -1.47 -17.79 15.59
C HIS A 224 -1.20 -18.56 16.89
N SER A 225 -0.15 -19.37 16.91
CA SER A 225 0.17 -20.23 18.06
C SER A 225 1.19 -19.62 19.03
N GLY A 226 1.95 -18.61 18.59
CA GLY A 226 3.11 -18.08 19.32
C GLY A 226 4.31 -19.02 19.36
N GLU A 227 4.28 -20.14 18.63
CA GLU A 227 5.36 -21.13 18.62
C GLU A 227 6.53 -20.66 17.76
N VAL A 228 7.74 -20.81 18.27
CA VAL A 228 8.97 -20.63 17.49
C VAL A 228 9.10 -21.79 16.50
N LYS A 229 8.98 -21.50 15.22
CA LYS A 229 9.10 -22.51 14.14
C LYS A 229 10.54 -22.70 13.69
N LYS A 230 11.33 -21.66 13.77
CA LYS A 230 12.73 -21.66 13.34
C LYS A 230 13.48 -20.50 13.99
N THR A 231 14.75 -20.69 14.31
CA THR A 231 15.66 -19.61 14.69
C THR A 231 16.69 -19.41 13.59
N VAL A 232 16.96 -18.18 13.23
CA VAL A 232 17.89 -17.79 12.15
C VAL A 232 18.86 -16.69 12.61
N SER A 233 19.99 -16.54 11.94
CA SER A 233 20.85 -15.36 12.17
C SER A 233 20.17 -14.10 11.62
N ALA A 234 19.97 -13.11 12.49
CA ALA A 234 19.42 -11.82 12.10
C ALA A 234 20.29 -11.12 11.04
N LYS A 235 21.62 -11.18 11.19
CA LYS A 235 22.57 -10.62 10.23
C LYS A 235 22.46 -11.27 8.85
N THR A 236 22.34 -12.60 8.81
CA THR A 236 22.16 -13.33 7.54
C THR A 236 20.84 -12.95 6.86
N LEU A 237 19.76 -12.86 7.63
CA LEU A 237 18.45 -12.45 7.13
C LEU A 237 18.47 -11.01 6.61
N TRP A 238 19.14 -10.10 7.34
CA TRP A 238 19.31 -8.70 6.92
C TRP A 238 20.11 -8.59 5.62
N VAL A 239 21.23 -9.29 5.50
CA VAL A 239 22.04 -9.32 4.28
C VAL A 239 21.20 -9.81 3.10
N LYS A 240 20.44 -10.89 3.27
CA LYS A 240 19.52 -11.40 2.24
C LYS A 240 18.49 -10.35 1.81
N LEU A 241 17.90 -9.64 2.77
CA LEU A 241 16.94 -8.56 2.51
C LEU A 241 17.57 -7.44 1.66
N ILE A 242 18.75 -6.95 2.07
CA ILE A 242 19.45 -5.88 1.35
C ILE A 242 19.89 -6.34 -0.05
N GLN A 243 20.38 -7.56 -0.20
CA GLN A 243 20.70 -8.12 -1.51
C GLN A 243 19.49 -8.13 -2.44
N ASN A 244 18.31 -8.57 -1.95
CA ASN A 244 17.09 -8.55 -2.73
C ASN A 244 16.70 -7.13 -3.16
N ARG A 245 16.86 -6.15 -2.28
CA ARG A 245 16.61 -4.74 -2.63
C ARG A 245 17.56 -4.21 -3.70
N VAL A 246 18.83 -4.58 -3.65
CA VAL A 246 19.80 -4.18 -4.69
C VAL A 246 19.47 -4.83 -6.04
N GLU A 247 19.05 -6.11 -6.02
CA GLU A 247 18.74 -6.86 -7.23
C GLU A 247 17.42 -6.45 -7.89
N THR A 248 16.39 -6.12 -7.10
CA THR A 248 15.01 -5.96 -7.58
C THR A 248 14.37 -4.61 -7.28
N GLY A 249 14.97 -3.79 -6.41
CA GLY A 249 14.37 -2.58 -5.86
C GLY A 249 13.42 -2.85 -4.68
N GLU A 250 13.16 -4.09 -4.33
CA GLU A 250 12.21 -4.53 -3.29
C GLU A 250 12.85 -5.60 -2.37
N PRO A 251 12.28 -5.84 -1.17
CA PRO A 251 11.04 -5.29 -0.58
C PRO A 251 11.15 -3.84 -0.11
N TYR A 252 10.00 -3.20 0.17
CA TYR A 252 9.96 -2.00 1.01
C TYR A 252 10.34 -2.35 2.44
N ILE A 253 10.83 -1.37 3.20
CA ILE A 253 11.16 -1.53 4.62
C ILE A 253 10.31 -0.56 5.43
N MET A 254 9.57 -1.08 6.40
CA MET A 254 8.79 -0.32 7.36
C MET A 254 9.29 -0.58 8.77
N PHE A 255 9.73 0.45 9.49
CA PHE A 255 10.10 0.35 10.90
C PHE A 255 8.85 0.47 11.76
N GLY A 256 8.25 -0.70 12.09
CA GLY A 256 6.94 -0.80 12.73
C GLY A 256 6.86 -0.10 14.09
N ASP A 257 7.90 -0.24 14.92
CA ASP A 257 7.93 0.40 16.23
C ASP A 257 8.06 1.92 16.13
N THR A 258 8.88 2.43 15.20
CA THR A 258 9.00 3.87 14.93
C THR A 258 7.66 4.46 14.52
N VAL A 259 6.94 3.80 13.61
CA VAL A 259 5.60 4.24 13.18
C VAL A 259 4.66 4.29 14.38
N ASN A 260 4.57 3.23 15.17
CA ASN A 260 3.64 3.13 16.29
C ASN A 260 4.01 4.07 17.45
N LYS A 261 5.30 4.32 17.69
CA LYS A 261 5.77 5.33 18.66
C LYS A 261 5.35 6.75 18.29
N ASN A 262 5.22 7.06 17.00
CA ASN A 262 4.87 8.38 16.50
C ASN A 262 3.38 8.57 16.23
N LEU A 263 2.52 7.62 16.56
CA LEU A 263 1.08 7.81 16.50
C LEU A 263 0.64 8.98 17.38
N PRO A 264 -0.40 9.75 16.97
CA PRO A 264 -1.03 10.76 17.82
C PRO A 264 -1.47 10.16 19.15
N GLU A 265 -1.34 10.95 20.22
CA GLU A 265 -1.58 10.45 21.59
C GLU A 265 -2.99 9.88 21.77
N PHE A 266 -4.01 10.50 21.19
CA PHE A 266 -5.37 9.99 21.25
C PHE A 266 -5.53 8.60 20.62
N GLN A 267 -4.76 8.29 19.57
CA GLN A 267 -4.79 6.96 18.93
C GLN A 267 -4.13 5.90 19.82
N LYS A 268 -3.03 6.26 20.49
CA LYS A 268 -2.38 5.39 21.48
C LYS A 268 -3.30 5.08 22.65
N GLN A 269 -3.99 6.10 23.18
CA GLN A 269 -4.96 5.93 24.26
C GLN A 269 -6.13 5.01 23.89
N LEU A 270 -6.52 4.99 22.63
CA LEU A 270 -7.51 4.06 22.08
C LEU A 270 -6.94 2.65 21.78
N GLY A 271 -5.65 2.41 22.02
CA GLY A 271 -4.99 1.15 21.73
C GLY A 271 -4.85 0.83 20.22
N LEU A 272 -4.92 1.85 19.37
CA LEU A 272 -4.79 1.65 17.92
C LEU A 272 -3.34 1.33 17.56
N LYS A 273 -3.18 0.41 16.60
CA LYS A 273 -1.89 -0.02 16.08
C LYS A 273 -1.89 0.04 14.56
N VAL A 274 -0.82 0.55 13.98
CA VAL A 274 -0.54 0.46 12.54
C VAL A 274 0.19 -0.85 12.29
N ASN A 275 -0.41 -1.68 11.45
CA ASN A 275 0.14 -2.99 11.08
C ASN A 275 0.93 -2.94 9.77
N GLN A 276 0.54 -2.08 8.83
CA GLN A 276 1.16 -1.95 7.51
C GLN A 276 1.03 -0.51 6.98
N SER A 277 1.54 -0.29 5.78
CA SER A 277 1.30 0.92 5.01
C SER A 277 0.49 0.62 3.74
N ASN A 278 0.26 1.63 2.90
CA ASN A 278 -0.36 1.48 1.58
C ASN A 278 0.63 0.96 0.53
N LEU A 279 0.19 0.93 -0.74
CA LEU A 279 1.01 0.51 -1.88
C LEU A 279 2.35 1.24 -2.00
N CYS A 280 2.38 2.55 -1.74
CA CYS A 280 3.57 3.39 -1.91
C CYS A 280 4.37 3.59 -0.60
N SER A 281 3.90 3.00 0.50
CA SER A 281 4.58 2.98 1.82
C SER A 281 4.70 4.33 2.53
N GLU A 282 3.82 5.31 2.22
CA GLU A 282 3.82 6.64 2.86
C GLU A 282 2.69 6.85 3.88
N ILE A 283 1.70 5.95 3.95
CA ILE A 283 0.51 6.11 4.80
C ILE A 283 0.56 5.15 5.99
N THR A 284 0.39 5.68 7.19
CA THR A 284 0.42 4.91 8.44
C THR A 284 -0.90 5.11 9.20
N LEU A 285 -1.90 4.32 8.82
CA LEU A 285 -3.23 4.31 9.42
C LEU A 285 -3.55 2.95 10.04
N HIS A 286 -4.35 2.97 11.10
CA HIS A 286 -4.81 1.76 11.78
C HIS A 286 -5.79 0.96 10.92
N THR A 287 -5.59 -0.36 10.89
CA THR A 287 -6.49 -1.34 10.27
C THR A 287 -6.72 -2.51 11.21
N ASN A 288 -7.86 -3.16 11.11
CA ASN A 288 -8.19 -4.39 11.81
C ASN A 288 -9.25 -5.18 11.02
N ASP A 289 -9.80 -6.24 11.61
CA ASP A 289 -10.80 -7.13 10.99
C ASP A 289 -12.02 -6.38 10.45
N ASP A 290 -12.40 -5.24 11.09
CA ASP A 290 -13.61 -4.48 10.78
C ASP A 290 -13.32 -3.14 10.09
N ARG A 291 -12.05 -2.85 9.78
CA ARG A 291 -11.64 -1.52 9.30
C ARG A 291 -10.61 -1.56 8.22
N THR A 292 -11.01 -1.15 7.03
CA THR A 292 -10.12 -0.76 5.93
C THR A 292 -9.83 0.74 6.02
N ALA A 293 -8.55 1.13 6.02
CA ALA A 293 -8.18 2.52 5.98
C ALA A 293 -8.12 3.03 4.54
N VAL A 294 -8.51 4.29 4.37
CA VAL A 294 -8.52 4.96 3.06
C VAL A 294 -7.79 6.28 3.15
N CYS A 295 -7.18 6.71 2.05
CA CYS A 295 -6.50 7.99 1.99
C CYS A 295 -6.80 8.74 0.69
N CYS A 296 -7.17 10.00 0.84
CA CYS A 296 -7.28 10.96 -0.25
C CYS A 296 -6.06 11.88 -0.21
N LEU A 297 -5.28 11.87 -1.28
CA LEU A 297 -4.01 12.60 -1.36
C LEU A 297 -4.18 13.98 -2.00
N SER A 298 -3.25 14.85 -1.68
CA SER A 298 -3.04 16.12 -2.38
C SER A 298 -1.56 16.52 -2.26
N SER A 299 -1.12 17.45 -3.11
CA SER A 299 0.24 17.95 -3.08
C SER A 299 0.23 19.48 -2.97
N VAL A 300 1.06 20.02 -2.09
CA VAL A 300 1.30 21.45 -1.96
C VAL A 300 2.65 21.75 -2.61
N ASN A 301 2.69 22.76 -3.46
CA ASN A 301 3.92 23.26 -4.07
C ASN A 301 4.58 24.24 -3.09
N LEU A 302 5.86 23.99 -2.74
CA LEU A 302 6.63 24.77 -1.76
C LEU A 302 7.57 25.77 -2.43
#